data_099f36e743bb572fb15a97ebdb17b5c5
#
_entry.id   099f36e743bb572fb15a97ebdb17b5c5
#
_cell.length_a   1.000
_cell.length_b   1.000
_cell.length_c   1.000
_cell.angle_alpha   90.00
_cell.angle_beta   90.00
_cell.angle_gamma   90.00
#
_symmetry.space_group_name_H-M   'P 1'
#
loop_
_entity.id
_entity.type
_entity.pdbx_description
1 polymer ?
#
loop_
_entity_poly.entity_id
_entity_poly.type
_entity_poly.pdbx_seq_one_letter_code
_entity_poly.pdbx_strand_id
1 'polypeptide(L)'
;MDAIFSENVIDYVYNIAGIAPLPDCQSNPCEAIDVNVTGFVNILECSRKYGVKKVIQASTNAMYENETEFPTFENNFKHPTLIYPNTKYCAERFAESFCDTYGMNVTCLRFANVYGPHIDCLRKQPPFVGYMIRELFFDRIPVFHSDGKQRRDYIYVDDLIDLAIKVQCNEGFDCVNVSSNTNYSVNEMYDIVRKIMGKTINAEYADTSHYWVKYPQLYSGAYPIRDEILNHEVNKYSLCDNSLAKEKYGWTPRICLLYTSDAAD
;
A
#
# COMPACT_ATOMS: atom_id res chain seq x y z
N MET A 1 20.35 -2.22 -14.70
CA MET A 1 19.67 -0.89 -14.55
C MET A 1 20.46 0.19 -15.26
N ASP A 2 21.75 0.38 -15.01
CA ASP A 2 22.59 1.42 -15.64
C ASP A 2 22.51 1.42 -17.19
N ALA A 3 22.55 0.24 -17.84
CA ALA A 3 22.40 0.11 -19.30
C ALA A 3 21.06 0.69 -19.84
N ILE A 4 19.95 0.47 -19.12
CA ILE A 4 18.64 1.01 -19.54
C ILE A 4 18.67 2.53 -19.54
N PHE A 5 19.24 3.14 -18.51
CA PHE A 5 19.31 4.60 -18.41
C PHE A 5 20.33 5.22 -19.36
N SER A 6 21.44 4.53 -19.65
CA SER A 6 22.47 5.04 -20.59
C SER A 6 22.04 4.98 -22.05
N GLU A 7 21.17 4.04 -22.40
CA GLU A 7 20.72 3.79 -23.78
C GLU A 7 19.41 4.53 -24.13
N ASN A 8 18.76 5.15 -23.14
CA ASN A 8 17.46 5.80 -23.33
C ASN A 8 17.41 7.17 -22.66
N VAL A 9 16.68 8.10 -23.26
CA VAL A 9 16.32 9.37 -22.62
C VAL A 9 15.07 9.13 -21.78
N ILE A 10 15.20 9.20 -20.46
CA ILE A 10 14.12 8.94 -19.50
C ILE A 10 13.80 10.23 -18.78
N ASP A 11 12.61 10.77 -18.99
CA ASP A 11 12.13 11.96 -18.30
C ASP A 11 11.54 11.66 -16.94
N TYR A 12 10.76 10.57 -16.83
CA TYR A 12 9.99 10.21 -15.64
C TYR A 12 10.22 8.76 -15.27
N VAL A 13 10.39 8.50 -13.97
CA VAL A 13 10.46 7.15 -13.41
C VAL A 13 9.33 6.95 -12.41
N TYR A 14 8.49 5.95 -12.66
CA TYR A 14 7.49 5.46 -11.71
C TYR A 14 7.98 4.15 -11.09
N ASN A 15 8.52 4.23 -9.88
CA ASN A 15 8.95 3.03 -9.17
C ASN A 15 7.78 2.42 -8.38
N ILE A 16 7.10 1.47 -9.00
CA ILE A 16 6.03 0.67 -8.39
C ILE A 16 6.56 -0.67 -7.87
N ALA A 17 7.80 -1.03 -8.23
CA ALA A 17 8.42 -2.28 -7.82
C ALA A 17 8.58 -2.36 -6.29
N GLY A 18 8.34 -3.55 -5.75
CA GLY A 18 8.52 -3.81 -4.33
C GLY A 18 7.90 -5.11 -3.85
N ILE A 19 8.43 -5.64 -2.77
CA ILE A 19 7.80 -6.72 -2.01
C ILE A 19 6.83 -6.05 -1.03
N ALA A 20 5.52 -6.22 -1.24
CA ALA A 20 4.47 -5.54 -0.48
C ALA A 20 3.76 -6.42 0.57
N PRO A 21 3.60 -7.75 0.40
CA PRO A 21 2.92 -8.53 1.42
C PRO A 21 3.69 -8.50 2.74
N LEU A 22 3.02 -8.07 3.80
CA LEU A 22 3.61 -7.95 5.14
C LEU A 22 4.30 -9.25 5.59
N PRO A 23 3.66 -10.45 5.50
CA PRO A 23 4.30 -11.67 5.94
C PRO A 23 5.46 -12.13 5.05
N ASP A 24 5.49 -11.76 3.77
CA ASP A 24 6.65 -12.04 2.90
C ASP A 24 7.87 -11.24 3.37
N CYS A 25 7.69 -9.94 3.61
CA CYS A 25 8.75 -9.08 4.14
C CYS A 25 9.20 -9.53 5.54
N GLN A 26 8.26 -9.93 6.39
CA GLN A 26 8.57 -10.38 7.75
C GLN A 26 9.31 -11.72 7.77
N SER A 27 9.01 -12.61 6.82
CA SER A 27 9.68 -13.91 6.71
C SER A 27 11.03 -13.87 5.99
N ASN A 28 11.26 -12.86 5.16
CA ASN A 28 12.52 -12.65 4.44
C ASN A 28 12.93 -11.16 4.44
N PRO A 29 13.34 -10.63 5.60
CA PRO A 29 13.62 -9.19 5.76
C PRO A 29 14.80 -8.70 4.90
N CYS A 30 15.82 -9.52 4.67
CA CYS A 30 16.97 -9.14 3.84
C CYS A 30 16.54 -8.88 2.40
N GLU A 31 15.76 -9.79 1.80
CA GLU A 31 15.25 -9.62 0.45
C GLU A 31 14.31 -8.40 0.36
N ALA A 32 13.46 -8.20 1.37
CA ALA A 32 12.60 -7.02 1.43
C ALA A 32 13.40 -5.71 1.43
N ILE A 33 14.50 -5.64 2.16
CA ILE A 33 15.39 -4.48 2.20
C ILE A 33 16.11 -4.32 0.85
N ASP A 34 16.64 -5.40 0.29
CA ASP A 34 17.36 -5.36 -0.99
C ASP A 34 16.48 -4.85 -2.12
N VAL A 35 15.23 -5.32 -2.20
CA VAL A 35 14.28 -4.88 -3.24
C VAL A 35 13.73 -3.48 -2.96
N ASN A 36 13.20 -3.25 -1.74
CA ASN A 36 12.44 -2.04 -1.45
C ASN A 36 13.32 -0.83 -1.16
N VAL A 37 14.52 -1.02 -0.62
CA VAL A 37 15.44 0.06 -0.22
C VAL A 37 16.60 0.14 -1.19
N THR A 38 17.45 -0.90 -1.27
CA THR A 38 18.63 -0.90 -2.13
C THR A 38 18.25 -0.75 -3.60
N GLY A 39 17.19 -1.45 -4.05
CA GLY A 39 16.67 -1.32 -5.41
C GLY A 39 16.23 0.10 -5.72
N PHE A 40 15.54 0.77 -4.79
CA PHE A 40 15.11 2.15 -4.98
C PHE A 40 16.30 3.14 -4.96
N VAL A 41 17.28 2.98 -4.07
CA VAL A 41 18.48 3.81 -4.06
C VAL A 41 19.24 3.69 -5.38
N ASN A 42 19.31 2.50 -5.98
CA ASN A 42 19.90 2.31 -7.30
C ASN A 42 19.12 3.07 -8.41
N ILE A 43 17.78 3.15 -8.31
CA ILE A 43 16.97 3.97 -9.22
C ILE A 43 17.27 5.45 -9.03
N LEU A 44 17.35 5.93 -7.78
CA LEU A 44 17.71 7.33 -7.50
C LEU A 44 19.09 7.67 -8.06
N GLU A 45 20.08 6.81 -7.88
CA GLU A 45 21.46 7.05 -8.37
C GLU A 45 21.51 7.05 -9.91
N CYS A 46 20.84 6.10 -10.58
CA CYS A 46 20.72 6.13 -12.03
C CYS A 46 19.97 7.38 -12.50
N SER A 47 18.88 7.75 -11.84
CA SER A 47 18.10 8.95 -12.17
C SER A 47 18.94 10.22 -12.04
N ARG A 48 19.74 10.33 -10.99
CA ARG A 48 20.69 11.43 -10.77
C ARG A 48 21.74 11.50 -11.87
N LYS A 49 22.35 10.35 -12.17
CA LYS A 49 23.45 10.23 -13.17
C LYS A 49 23.01 10.60 -14.58
N TYR A 50 21.77 10.22 -14.94
CA TYR A 50 21.25 10.38 -16.30
C TYR A 50 20.23 11.53 -16.46
N GLY A 51 20.05 12.36 -15.43
CA GLY A 51 19.26 13.59 -15.54
C GLY A 51 17.76 13.37 -15.66
N VAL A 52 17.20 12.35 -14.98
CA VAL A 52 15.75 12.14 -14.92
C VAL A 52 15.08 13.34 -14.29
N LYS A 53 14.02 13.86 -14.90
CA LYS A 53 13.32 15.07 -14.44
C LYS A 53 12.54 14.84 -13.16
N LYS A 54 11.93 13.66 -13.00
CA LYS A 54 11.10 13.33 -11.82
C LYS A 54 11.09 11.84 -11.55
N VAL A 55 11.19 11.49 -10.27
CA VAL A 55 10.95 10.11 -9.77
C VAL A 55 9.69 10.10 -8.91
N ILE A 56 8.79 9.18 -9.18
CA ILE A 56 7.58 8.92 -8.40
C ILE A 56 7.74 7.56 -7.72
N GLN A 57 7.73 7.55 -6.39
CA GLN A 57 7.93 6.35 -5.58
C GLN A 57 6.63 5.87 -4.97
N ALA A 58 6.27 4.60 -5.20
CA ALA A 58 5.20 3.95 -4.46
C ALA A 58 5.60 3.75 -2.99
N SER A 59 4.92 4.44 -2.10
CA SER A 59 5.02 4.31 -0.65
C SER A 59 3.72 3.74 -0.07
N THR A 60 3.47 3.86 1.23
CA THR A 60 2.35 3.18 1.89
C THR A 60 1.83 3.94 3.10
N ASN A 61 0.54 3.87 3.34
CA ASN A 61 -0.08 4.32 4.58
C ASN A 61 0.21 3.37 5.77
N ALA A 62 0.74 2.18 5.52
CA ALA A 62 1.07 1.23 6.58
C ALA A 62 2.12 1.77 7.58
N MET A 63 2.87 2.82 7.21
CA MET A 63 3.80 3.46 8.14
C MET A 63 3.10 4.21 9.30
N TYR A 64 1.80 4.44 9.21
CA TYR A 64 0.96 4.99 10.27
C TYR A 64 0.33 3.91 11.17
N GLU A 65 0.80 2.67 11.11
CA GLU A 65 0.18 1.52 11.78
C GLU A 65 -0.03 1.68 13.29
N ASN A 66 0.76 2.52 13.95
CA ASN A 66 0.66 2.77 15.39
C ASN A 66 -0.04 4.09 15.75
N GLU A 67 -0.64 4.77 14.77
CA GLU A 67 -1.42 5.98 15.04
C GLU A 67 -2.76 5.65 15.71
N THR A 68 -3.18 6.53 16.59
CA THR A 68 -4.43 6.42 17.35
C THR A 68 -5.43 7.53 17.02
N GLU A 69 -4.95 8.59 16.36
CA GLU A 69 -5.76 9.72 15.93
C GLU A 69 -5.95 9.70 14.41
N PHE A 70 -7.19 9.89 13.98
CA PHE A 70 -7.57 9.81 12.57
C PHE A 70 -8.45 11.00 12.15
N PRO A 71 -8.38 11.44 10.88
CA PRO A 71 -7.50 10.90 9.83
C PRO A 71 -6.02 11.22 10.06
N THR A 72 -5.12 10.39 9.49
CA THR A 72 -3.67 10.62 9.55
C THR A 72 -3.22 11.57 8.46
N PHE A 73 -2.38 12.52 8.82
CA PHE A 73 -1.78 13.50 7.91
C PHE A 73 -0.34 13.11 7.56
N GLU A 74 0.21 13.68 6.49
CA GLU A 74 1.58 13.38 6.03
C GLU A 74 2.66 13.74 7.07
N ASN A 75 2.40 14.71 7.93
CA ASN A 75 3.29 15.14 9.02
C ASN A 75 3.15 14.32 10.31
N ASN A 76 2.15 13.43 10.43
CA ASN A 76 2.05 12.53 11.59
C ASN A 76 3.34 11.74 11.79
N PHE A 77 3.62 11.41 13.05
CA PHE A 77 4.81 10.63 13.41
C PHE A 77 4.73 9.23 12.82
N LYS A 78 5.84 8.75 12.23
CA LYS A 78 5.95 7.43 11.61
C LYS A 78 6.76 6.54 12.53
N HIS A 79 6.12 5.56 13.12
CA HIS A 79 6.76 4.59 14.01
C HIS A 79 6.29 3.17 13.68
N PRO A 80 6.59 2.67 12.47
CA PRO A 80 6.18 1.34 12.06
C PRO A 80 6.94 0.25 12.82
N THR A 81 6.27 -0.85 13.11
CA THR A 81 6.81 -2.03 13.77
C THR A 81 7.26 -3.10 12.76
N LEU A 82 6.45 -3.31 11.71
CA LEU A 82 6.69 -4.36 10.72
C LEU A 82 7.77 -3.98 9.69
N ILE A 83 8.40 -4.99 9.09
CA ILE A 83 9.50 -4.81 8.13
C ILE A 83 9.05 -4.00 6.90
N TYR A 84 7.92 -4.37 6.28
CA TYR A 84 7.44 -3.70 5.07
C TYR A 84 7.30 -2.18 5.22
N PRO A 85 6.50 -1.64 6.17
CA PRO A 85 6.37 -0.20 6.31
C PRO A 85 7.69 0.47 6.69
N ASN A 86 8.58 -0.20 7.43
CA ASN A 86 9.93 0.30 7.71
C ASN A 86 10.77 0.44 6.44
N THR A 87 10.73 -0.54 5.51
CA THR A 87 11.45 -0.43 4.23
C THR A 87 10.94 0.74 3.39
N LYS A 88 9.63 0.99 3.39
CA LYS A 88 9.02 2.12 2.66
C LYS A 88 9.36 3.46 3.31
N TYR A 89 9.32 3.55 4.63
CA TYR A 89 9.73 4.75 5.34
C TYR A 89 11.23 5.07 5.14
N CYS A 90 12.09 4.05 5.18
CA CYS A 90 13.51 4.19 4.86
C CYS A 90 13.72 4.71 3.42
N ALA A 91 12.97 4.19 2.45
CA ALA A 91 13.02 4.66 1.08
C ALA A 91 12.63 6.15 0.95
N GLU A 92 11.58 6.62 1.66
CA GLU A 92 11.21 8.04 1.70
C GLU A 92 12.35 8.91 2.25
N ARG A 93 13.05 8.45 3.29
CA ARG A 93 14.20 9.20 3.85
C ARG A 93 15.36 9.32 2.86
N PHE A 94 15.62 8.26 2.06
CA PHE A 94 16.61 8.37 0.98
C PHE A 94 16.14 9.30 -0.15
N ALA A 95 14.86 9.25 -0.52
CA ALA A 95 14.31 10.17 -1.50
C ALA A 95 14.54 11.64 -1.10
N GLU A 96 14.19 11.99 0.15
CA GLU A 96 14.41 13.33 0.70
C GLU A 96 15.89 13.70 0.69
N SER A 97 16.78 12.81 1.14
CA SER A 97 18.23 13.04 1.13
C SER A 97 18.78 13.31 -0.28
N PHE A 98 18.29 12.59 -1.31
CA PHE A 98 18.72 12.85 -2.70
C PHE A 98 18.19 14.20 -3.21
N CYS A 99 17.00 14.60 -2.83
CA CYS A 99 16.48 15.93 -3.16
C CYS A 99 17.32 17.04 -2.50
N ASP A 100 17.57 16.93 -1.20
CA ASP A 100 18.29 17.94 -0.44
C ASP A 100 19.78 18.04 -0.88
N THR A 101 20.40 16.90 -1.18
CA THR A 101 21.84 16.85 -1.51
C THR A 101 22.10 17.18 -2.97
N TYR A 102 21.25 16.72 -3.89
CA TYR A 102 21.52 16.79 -5.33
C TYR A 102 20.52 17.62 -6.12
N GLY A 103 19.50 18.20 -5.46
CA GLY A 103 18.45 18.99 -6.12
C GLY A 103 17.54 18.14 -7.01
N MET A 104 17.38 16.85 -6.70
CA MET A 104 16.47 15.98 -7.45
C MET A 104 15.02 16.27 -7.13
N ASN A 105 14.13 15.85 -8.02
CA ASN A 105 12.69 15.96 -7.83
C ASN A 105 12.11 14.55 -7.58
N VAL A 106 11.64 14.29 -6.36
CA VAL A 106 11.05 13.00 -5.99
C VAL A 106 9.75 13.21 -5.24
N THR A 107 8.70 12.48 -5.61
CA THR A 107 7.45 12.42 -4.84
C THR A 107 7.16 11.00 -4.40
N CYS A 108 6.95 10.82 -3.10
CA CYS A 108 6.54 9.57 -2.48
C CYS A 108 5.02 9.57 -2.30
N LEU A 109 4.33 8.58 -2.87
CA LEU A 109 2.88 8.44 -2.79
C LEU A 109 2.53 7.35 -1.77
N ARG A 110 1.94 7.72 -0.64
CA ARG A 110 1.54 6.81 0.44
C ARG A 110 0.18 6.22 0.13
N PHE A 111 0.18 5.08 -0.55
CA PHE A 111 -1.05 4.41 -0.96
C PHE A 111 -1.84 3.89 0.23
N ALA A 112 -3.15 4.19 0.28
CA ALA A 112 -4.13 3.41 1.00
C ALA A 112 -4.30 2.02 0.34
N ASN A 113 -5.28 1.21 0.79
CA ASN A 113 -5.48 -0.11 0.18
C ASN A 113 -6.04 0.04 -1.25
N VAL A 114 -5.19 -0.23 -2.22
CA VAL A 114 -5.55 -0.11 -3.64
C VAL A 114 -6.45 -1.25 -4.07
N TYR A 115 -7.53 -0.92 -4.77
CA TYR A 115 -8.41 -1.89 -5.42
C TYR A 115 -8.74 -1.45 -6.85
N GLY A 116 -9.20 -2.39 -7.68
CA GLY A 116 -9.60 -2.13 -9.06
C GLY A 116 -9.23 -3.28 -10.00
N PRO A 117 -9.36 -3.08 -11.32
CA PRO A 117 -8.99 -4.05 -12.32
C PRO A 117 -7.54 -4.54 -12.16
N HIS A 118 -7.30 -5.80 -12.50
CA HIS A 118 -5.99 -6.46 -12.42
C HIS A 118 -5.44 -6.63 -11.00
N ILE A 119 -6.28 -6.51 -9.95
CA ILE A 119 -5.84 -6.81 -8.58
C ILE A 119 -5.34 -8.26 -8.51
N ASP A 120 -4.16 -8.46 -7.91
CA ASP A 120 -3.54 -9.78 -7.81
C ASP A 120 -4.29 -10.67 -6.79
N CYS A 121 -5.20 -11.50 -7.31
CA CYS A 121 -5.99 -12.44 -6.51
C CYS A 121 -5.27 -13.75 -6.23
N LEU A 122 -4.20 -14.09 -6.97
CA LEU A 122 -3.64 -15.44 -6.99
C LEU A 122 -2.41 -15.62 -6.10
N ARG A 123 -1.73 -14.54 -5.73
CA ARG A 123 -0.54 -14.62 -4.87
C ARG A 123 -0.86 -15.26 -3.50
N LYS A 124 0.15 -15.74 -2.81
CA LYS A 124 0.04 -16.45 -1.52
C LYS A 124 -0.75 -15.65 -0.48
N GLN A 125 -0.48 -14.35 -0.36
CA GLN A 125 -1.21 -13.40 0.49
C GLN A 125 -1.73 -12.26 -0.40
N PRO A 126 -2.92 -12.40 -1.03
CA PRO A 126 -3.48 -11.38 -1.89
C PRO A 126 -3.98 -10.17 -1.09
N PRO A 127 -4.14 -9.00 -1.71
CA PRO A 127 -4.86 -7.89 -1.12
C PRO A 127 -6.26 -8.32 -0.69
N PHE A 128 -6.80 -7.71 0.35
CA PHE A 128 -8.05 -8.17 0.96
C PHE A 128 -9.23 -8.25 -0.02
N VAL A 129 -9.41 -7.23 -0.88
CA VAL A 129 -10.45 -7.25 -1.92
C VAL A 129 -10.23 -8.40 -2.90
N GLY A 130 -8.99 -8.61 -3.34
CA GLY A 130 -8.63 -9.74 -4.21
C GLY A 130 -8.86 -11.11 -3.55
N TYR A 131 -8.60 -11.22 -2.24
CA TYR A 131 -8.91 -12.43 -1.47
C TYR A 131 -10.41 -12.74 -1.49
N MET A 132 -11.25 -11.76 -1.17
CA MET A 132 -12.71 -11.94 -1.17
C MET A 132 -13.25 -12.35 -2.55
N ILE A 133 -12.81 -11.63 -3.60
CA ILE A 133 -13.21 -11.94 -4.99
C ILE A 133 -12.83 -13.38 -5.34
N ARG A 134 -11.60 -13.80 -5.04
CA ARG A 134 -11.13 -15.15 -5.31
C ARG A 134 -11.98 -16.22 -4.59
N GLU A 135 -12.21 -16.05 -3.30
CA GLU A 135 -12.98 -17.06 -2.53
C GLU A 135 -14.43 -17.14 -3.05
N LEU A 136 -15.07 -16.00 -3.29
CA LEU A 136 -16.43 -15.95 -3.83
C LEU A 136 -16.52 -16.49 -5.26
N PHE A 137 -15.51 -16.26 -6.10
CA PHE A 137 -15.47 -16.77 -7.48
C PHE A 137 -15.45 -18.31 -7.52
N PHE A 138 -14.74 -18.92 -6.58
CA PHE A 138 -14.66 -20.38 -6.47
C PHE A 138 -15.71 -20.99 -5.52
N ASP A 139 -16.73 -20.23 -5.12
CA ASP A 139 -17.78 -20.65 -4.17
C ASP A 139 -17.21 -21.19 -2.84
N ARG A 140 -16.10 -20.65 -2.38
CA ARG A 140 -15.47 -20.99 -1.11
C ARG A 140 -15.88 -20.00 -0.01
N ILE A 141 -15.91 -20.49 1.24
CA ILE A 141 -16.21 -19.67 2.41
C ILE A 141 -14.95 -18.85 2.74
N PRO A 142 -14.98 -17.50 2.68
CA PRO A 142 -13.85 -16.70 3.12
C PRO A 142 -13.74 -16.71 4.64
N VAL A 143 -12.51 -16.73 5.13
CA VAL A 143 -12.20 -16.67 6.57
C VAL A 143 -11.60 -15.32 6.91
N PHE A 144 -12.26 -14.58 7.79
CA PHE A 144 -11.77 -13.31 8.32
C PHE A 144 -11.21 -13.53 9.72
N HIS A 145 -10.28 -12.67 10.12
CA HIS A 145 -9.71 -12.73 11.45
C HIS A 145 -10.30 -11.61 12.32
N SER A 146 -10.48 -11.89 13.64
CA SER A 146 -11.25 -11.04 14.55
C SER A 146 -12.75 -10.99 14.18
N ASP A 147 -13.46 -9.90 14.51
CA ASP A 147 -14.92 -9.79 14.34
C ASP A 147 -15.33 -9.07 13.05
N GLY A 148 -14.37 -8.69 12.21
CA GLY A 148 -14.62 -8.01 10.94
C GLY A 148 -15.01 -6.54 11.04
N LYS A 149 -14.95 -5.92 12.24
CA LYS A 149 -15.26 -4.49 12.45
C LYS A 149 -14.09 -3.56 12.22
N GLN A 150 -12.87 -4.10 12.16
CA GLN A 150 -11.67 -3.31 11.83
C GLN A 150 -11.82 -2.62 10.48
N ARG A 151 -11.44 -1.35 10.40
CA ARG A 151 -11.70 -0.49 9.24
C ARG A 151 -10.42 -0.16 8.49
N ARG A 152 -10.52 -0.11 7.16
CA ARG A 152 -9.42 0.24 6.27
C ARG A 152 -9.84 1.31 5.27
N ASP A 153 -8.89 2.19 4.97
CA ASP A 153 -8.97 3.14 3.88
C ASP A 153 -8.69 2.44 2.55
N TYR A 154 -9.51 2.71 1.54
CA TYR A 154 -9.38 2.14 0.20
C TYR A 154 -9.33 3.24 -0.85
N ILE A 155 -8.56 3.00 -1.91
CA ILE A 155 -8.45 3.89 -3.06
C ILE A 155 -8.59 3.10 -4.36
N TYR A 156 -9.38 3.62 -5.29
CA TYR A 156 -9.50 3.01 -6.62
C TYR A 156 -8.26 3.31 -7.47
N VAL A 157 -7.84 2.32 -8.27
CA VAL A 157 -6.58 2.40 -9.01
C VAL A 157 -6.51 3.58 -9.98
N ASP A 158 -7.62 3.94 -10.66
CA ASP A 158 -7.62 5.06 -11.61
C ASP A 158 -7.47 6.42 -10.90
N ASP A 159 -8.04 6.59 -9.70
CA ASP A 159 -7.84 7.78 -8.89
C ASP A 159 -6.37 7.90 -8.45
N LEU A 160 -5.74 6.78 -8.08
CA LEU A 160 -4.32 6.73 -7.77
C LEU A 160 -3.46 7.13 -8.98
N ILE A 161 -3.77 6.60 -10.17
CA ILE A 161 -3.05 6.91 -11.41
C ILE A 161 -3.18 8.39 -11.74
N ASP A 162 -4.38 8.98 -11.60
CA ASP A 162 -4.60 10.41 -11.83
C ASP A 162 -3.68 11.27 -10.94
N LEU A 163 -3.57 10.95 -9.64
CA LEU A 163 -2.64 11.65 -8.75
C LEU A 163 -1.18 11.42 -9.14
N ALA A 164 -0.81 10.18 -9.48
CA ALA A 164 0.56 9.85 -9.89
C ALA A 164 1.02 10.65 -11.12
N ILE A 165 0.10 10.97 -12.04
CA ILE A 165 0.37 11.83 -13.18
C ILE A 165 0.46 13.30 -12.74
N LYS A 166 -0.44 13.78 -11.89
CA LYS A 166 -0.46 15.18 -11.44
C LYS A 166 0.78 15.60 -10.67
N VAL A 167 1.39 14.72 -9.89
CA VAL A 167 2.60 15.02 -9.11
C VAL A 167 3.87 15.18 -9.96
N GLN A 168 3.83 14.92 -11.25
CA GLN A 168 4.98 15.12 -12.14
C GLN A 168 5.49 16.56 -12.15
N CYS A 169 4.60 17.54 -11.96
CA CYS A 169 4.94 18.96 -12.05
C CYS A 169 5.58 19.55 -10.78
N ASN A 170 5.65 18.78 -9.67
CA ASN A 170 6.22 19.26 -8.43
C ASN A 170 7.75 19.19 -8.43
N GLU A 171 8.40 20.21 -7.87
CA GLU A 171 9.84 20.26 -7.67
C GLU A 171 10.20 19.88 -6.23
N GLY A 172 11.45 19.41 -6.04
CA GLY A 172 11.98 18.97 -4.76
C GLY A 172 11.34 17.69 -4.23
N PHE A 173 11.41 17.52 -2.92
CA PHE A 173 10.84 16.38 -2.20
C PHE A 173 9.39 16.62 -1.79
N ASP A 174 8.58 15.58 -1.93
CA ASP A 174 7.22 15.59 -1.40
C ASP A 174 6.76 14.18 -1.00
N CYS A 175 5.91 14.11 0.02
CA CYS A 175 5.19 12.90 0.40
C CYS A 175 3.70 13.22 0.44
N VAL A 176 2.86 12.39 -0.20
CA VAL A 176 1.43 12.65 -0.35
C VAL A 176 0.62 11.39 -0.04
N ASN A 177 -0.40 11.52 0.79
CA ASN A 177 -1.37 10.47 1.03
C ASN A 177 -2.28 10.28 -0.18
N VAL A 178 -2.38 9.04 -0.65
CA VAL A 178 -3.28 8.62 -1.72
C VAL A 178 -4.44 7.86 -1.10
N SER A 179 -5.46 8.61 -0.71
CA SER A 179 -6.59 8.15 0.11
C SER A 179 -7.91 8.67 -0.44
N SER A 180 -8.97 7.87 -0.30
CA SER A 180 -10.32 8.36 -0.57
C SER A 180 -10.88 9.22 0.57
N ASN A 181 -10.17 9.34 1.68
CA ASN A 181 -10.65 9.92 2.94
C ASN A 181 -11.94 9.24 3.44
N THR A 182 -12.11 7.97 3.10
CA THR A 182 -13.25 7.14 3.52
C THR A 182 -12.76 5.74 3.82
N ASN A 183 -13.29 5.13 4.88
CA ASN A 183 -12.92 3.76 5.22
C ASN A 183 -14.13 2.85 5.38
N TYR A 184 -13.90 1.57 5.18
CA TYR A 184 -14.89 0.51 5.31
C TYR A 184 -14.39 -0.55 6.28
N SER A 185 -15.29 -1.13 7.06
CA SER A 185 -14.97 -2.33 7.83
C SER A 185 -14.79 -3.53 6.90
N VAL A 186 -14.14 -4.56 7.39
CA VAL A 186 -14.02 -5.84 6.68
C VAL A 186 -15.39 -6.38 6.29
N ASN A 187 -16.38 -6.30 7.20
CA ASN A 187 -17.74 -6.78 6.96
C ASN A 187 -18.46 -5.93 5.90
N GLU A 188 -18.41 -4.58 6.00
CA GLU A 188 -19.02 -3.69 5.00
C GLU A 188 -18.42 -3.94 3.61
N MET A 189 -17.10 -4.04 3.52
CA MET A 189 -16.42 -4.33 2.25
C MET A 189 -16.83 -5.69 1.69
N TYR A 190 -16.94 -6.71 2.53
CA TYR A 190 -17.40 -8.04 2.11
C TYR A 190 -18.82 -8.02 1.59
N ASP A 191 -19.74 -7.33 2.28
CA ASP A 191 -21.14 -7.23 1.86
C ASP A 191 -21.27 -6.52 0.51
N ILE A 192 -20.46 -5.49 0.24
CA ILE A 192 -20.41 -4.81 -1.06
C ILE A 192 -19.95 -5.79 -2.15
N VAL A 193 -18.79 -6.44 -1.96
CA VAL A 193 -18.23 -7.37 -2.95
C VAL A 193 -19.16 -8.55 -3.20
N ARG A 194 -19.71 -9.13 -2.12
CA ARG A 194 -20.66 -10.25 -2.19
C ARG A 194 -21.93 -9.88 -2.99
N LYS A 195 -22.47 -8.69 -2.76
CA LYS A 195 -23.65 -8.18 -3.47
C LYS A 195 -23.36 -7.99 -4.96
N ILE A 196 -22.24 -7.34 -5.30
CA ILE A 196 -21.81 -7.13 -6.70
C ILE A 196 -21.66 -8.47 -7.43
N MET A 197 -21.08 -9.48 -6.77
CA MET A 197 -20.89 -10.81 -7.36
C MET A 197 -22.14 -11.70 -7.35
N GLY A 198 -23.28 -11.23 -6.83
CA GLY A 198 -24.51 -12.01 -6.73
C GLY A 198 -24.39 -13.26 -5.83
N LYS A 199 -23.51 -13.22 -4.82
CA LYS A 199 -23.26 -14.36 -3.93
C LYS A 199 -23.96 -14.19 -2.57
N THR A 200 -24.33 -15.34 -1.96
CA THR A 200 -25.00 -15.41 -0.65
C THR A 200 -24.15 -16.07 0.44
N ILE A 201 -22.92 -16.43 0.11
CA ILE A 201 -21.99 -17.11 1.03
C ILE A 201 -21.68 -16.17 2.22
N ASN A 202 -21.76 -16.67 3.43
CA ASN A 202 -21.35 -15.96 4.63
C ASN A 202 -19.89 -16.27 4.94
N ALA A 203 -19.16 -15.29 5.47
CA ALA A 203 -17.79 -15.48 5.94
C ALA A 203 -17.76 -16.22 7.28
N GLU A 204 -16.68 -16.93 7.55
CA GLU A 204 -16.30 -17.44 8.86
C GLU A 204 -15.27 -16.53 9.53
N TYR A 205 -15.18 -16.61 10.86
CA TYR A 205 -14.27 -15.77 11.64
C TYR A 205 -13.30 -16.64 12.43
N ALA A 206 -12.03 -16.28 12.41
CA ALA A 206 -10.95 -16.98 13.06
C ALA A 206 -10.21 -16.07 14.05
N ASP A 207 -9.44 -16.68 14.94
CA ASP A 207 -8.56 -15.96 15.85
C ASP A 207 -7.41 -15.25 15.11
N THR A 208 -6.95 -14.14 15.67
CA THR A 208 -5.87 -13.33 15.08
C THR A 208 -4.52 -14.02 15.10
N SER A 209 -4.26 -14.93 16.03
CA SER A 209 -3.02 -15.70 16.16
C SER A 209 -2.70 -16.56 14.92
N HIS A 210 -3.73 -16.85 14.10
CA HIS A 210 -3.60 -17.64 12.88
C HIS A 210 -3.58 -16.79 11.61
N TYR A 211 -3.43 -15.48 11.72
CA TYR A 211 -3.55 -14.56 10.57
C TYR A 211 -2.54 -14.89 9.46
N TRP A 212 -1.30 -15.23 9.80
CA TRP A 212 -0.27 -15.58 8.82
C TRP A 212 0.11 -17.07 8.85
N VAL A 213 -0.85 -17.96 9.12
CA VAL A 213 -0.62 -19.41 9.22
C VAL A 213 0.07 -20.02 8.00
N LYS A 214 -0.06 -19.40 6.82
CA LYS A 214 0.64 -19.81 5.59
C LYS A 214 2.16 -19.55 5.63
N TYR A 215 2.67 -18.93 6.70
CA TYR A 215 4.07 -18.58 6.91
C TYR A 215 4.58 -19.22 8.22
N PRO A 216 4.65 -20.57 8.28
CA PRO A 216 4.96 -21.27 9.54
C PRO A 216 6.32 -20.90 10.13
N GLN A 217 7.27 -20.42 9.30
CA GLN A 217 8.57 -19.96 9.77
C GLN A 217 8.49 -18.74 10.72
N LEU A 218 7.41 -17.96 10.66
CA LEU A 218 7.20 -16.83 11.57
C LEU A 218 6.81 -17.27 12.99
N TYR A 219 6.30 -18.49 13.13
CA TYR A 219 5.83 -19.06 14.41
C TYR A 219 6.85 -20.00 15.05
N SER A 220 8.07 -20.10 14.51
CA SER A 220 9.09 -21.06 14.96
C SER A 220 10.41 -20.35 15.28
N GLY A 221 11.33 -21.10 15.92
CA GLY A 221 12.65 -20.57 16.28
C GLY A 221 12.69 -19.95 17.69
N ALA A 222 13.81 -19.33 18.03
CA ALA A 222 14.04 -18.75 19.36
C ALA A 222 13.23 -17.44 19.58
N TYR A 223 12.86 -16.75 18.52
CA TYR A 223 12.13 -15.49 18.55
C TYR A 223 10.96 -15.54 17.54
N PRO A 224 9.86 -16.26 17.84
CA PRO A 224 8.69 -16.29 16.99
C PRO A 224 8.00 -14.93 16.96
N ILE A 225 7.15 -14.71 15.94
CA ILE A 225 6.30 -13.53 15.91
C ILE A 225 5.38 -13.54 17.13
N ARG A 226 5.21 -12.38 17.75
CA ARG A 226 4.37 -12.26 18.95
C ARG A 226 2.90 -12.09 18.55
N ASP A 227 2.01 -12.72 19.31
CA ASP A 227 0.56 -12.65 19.08
C ASP A 227 0.02 -11.23 19.14
N GLU A 228 0.61 -10.34 19.97
CA GLU A 228 0.22 -8.94 20.05
C GLU A 228 0.41 -8.21 18.71
N ILE A 229 1.46 -8.57 17.94
CA ILE A 229 1.73 -7.98 16.62
C ILE A 229 0.66 -8.43 15.62
N LEU A 230 0.28 -9.71 15.62
CA LEU A 230 -0.78 -10.23 14.76
C LEU A 230 -2.14 -9.61 15.10
N ASN A 231 -2.44 -9.53 16.40
CA ASN A 231 -3.67 -8.92 16.89
C ASN A 231 -3.75 -7.43 16.52
N HIS A 232 -2.66 -6.69 16.65
CA HIS A 232 -2.58 -5.30 16.26
C HIS A 232 -2.75 -5.13 14.74
N GLU A 233 -2.04 -5.93 13.92
CA GLU A 233 -2.14 -5.86 12.46
C GLU A 233 -3.56 -6.15 11.96
N VAL A 234 -4.21 -7.17 12.53
CA VAL A 234 -5.60 -7.52 12.15
C VAL A 234 -6.57 -6.41 12.52
N ASN A 235 -6.49 -5.90 13.76
CA ASN A 235 -7.47 -4.97 14.32
C ASN A 235 -7.15 -3.49 14.09
N LYS A 236 -6.03 -3.17 13.44
CA LYS A 236 -5.66 -1.78 13.19
C LYS A 236 -6.76 -1.03 12.42
N TYR A 237 -6.85 0.27 12.65
CA TYR A 237 -7.70 1.19 11.93
C TYR A 237 -6.84 1.99 10.94
N SER A 238 -7.35 2.33 9.77
CA SER A 238 -6.68 3.25 8.87
C SER A 238 -7.67 4.20 8.20
N LEU A 239 -7.29 5.47 8.19
CA LEU A 239 -7.94 6.54 7.45
C LEU A 239 -6.90 7.64 7.28
N CYS A 240 -6.61 8.02 6.04
CA CYS A 240 -5.66 9.09 5.75
C CYS A 240 -6.39 10.33 5.25
N ASP A 241 -5.93 11.50 5.67
CA ASP A 241 -6.33 12.76 5.10
C ASP A 241 -5.76 12.92 3.69
N ASN A 242 -6.51 13.52 2.78
CA ASN A 242 -6.10 13.81 1.40
C ASN A 242 -6.12 15.30 1.06
N SER A 243 -6.18 16.17 2.05
CA SER A 243 -6.25 17.62 1.85
C SER A 243 -5.00 18.16 1.16
N LEU A 244 -3.81 17.65 1.47
CA LEU A 244 -2.58 18.03 0.79
C LEU A 244 -2.63 17.74 -0.71
N ALA A 245 -3.12 16.58 -1.11
CA ALA A 245 -3.29 16.21 -2.51
C ALA A 245 -4.25 17.16 -3.23
N LYS A 246 -5.33 17.54 -2.55
CA LYS A 246 -6.32 18.50 -3.07
C LYS A 246 -5.75 19.90 -3.21
N GLU A 247 -5.08 20.40 -2.17
CA GLU A 247 -4.55 21.77 -2.14
C GLU A 247 -3.40 21.95 -3.11
N LYS A 248 -2.46 21.01 -3.11
CA LYS A 248 -1.21 21.15 -3.88
C LYS A 248 -1.35 20.74 -5.34
N TYR A 249 -2.16 19.71 -5.63
CA TYR A 249 -2.26 19.10 -6.97
C TYR A 249 -3.65 19.22 -7.60
N GLY A 250 -4.63 19.86 -6.92
CA GLY A 250 -5.99 19.93 -7.40
C GLY A 250 -6.64 18.55 -7.58
N TRP A 251 -6.20 17.55 -6.78
CA TRP A 251 -6.67 16.18 -6.91
C TRP A 251 -7.71 15.85 -5.83
N THR A 252 -8.76 15.17 -6.26
CA THR A 252 -9.74 14.54 -5.38
C THR A 252 -10.14 13.20 -5.97
N PRO A 253 -10.28 12.14 -5.15
CA PRO A 253 -10.77 10.86 -5.64
C PRO A 253 -12.21 11.03 -6.16
N ARG A 254 -12.52 10.36 -7.26
CA ARG A 254 -13.82 10.48 -7.96
C ARG A 254 -14.63 9.19 -7.87
N ILE A 255 -13.95 8.06 -7.64
CA ILE A 255 -14.58 6.74 -7.70
C ILE A 255 -14.86 6.27 -6.28
N CYS A 256 -16.16 6.21 -5.94
CA CYS A 256 -16.62 5.64 -4.69
C CYS A 256 -16.94 4.16 -4.87
N LEU A 257 -16.54 3.34 -3.93
CA LEU A 257 -16.77 1.89 -3.95
C LEU A 257 -18.26 1.53 -4.12
N LEU A 258 -19.15 2.35 -3.57
CA LEU A 258 -20.61 2.13 -3.65
C LEU A 258 -21.18 2.37 -5.06
N TYR A 259 -20.51 3.15 -5.90
CA TYR A 259 -20.98 3.47 -7.26
C TYR A 259 -20.34 2.60 -8.35
N THR A 260 -19.32 1.78 -8.02
CA THR A 260 -18.76 0.81 -8.98
C THR A 260 -19.74 -0.33 -9.31
N SER A 261 -20.84 -0.47 -8.56
CA SER A 261 -21.92 -1.42 -8.86
C SER A 261 -22.85 -0.97 -10.01
N ASP A 262 -22.90 0.32 -10.33
CA ASP A 262 -23.82 0.85 -11.35
C ASP A 262 -23.14 0.94 -12.75
N ALA A 263 -21.86 0.64 -12.84
CA ALA A 263 -21.11 0.63 -14.12
C ALA A 263 -21.05 -0.78 -14.77
N ALA A 264 -21.82 -1.72 -14.29
CA ALA A 264 -21.89 -3.09 -14.80
C ALA A 264 -23.21 -3.37 -15.58
N ASP A 265 -23.97 -2.34 -15.96
CA ASP A 265 -25.11 -2.43 -16.90
C ASP A 265 -24.70 -2.08 -18.34
#